data_a32c82bc1de09e534ffeafbe34c8e72c
#
_entry.id   a32c82bc1de09e534ffeafbe34c8e72c
#
_cell.length_a   1.000
_cell.length_b   1.000
_cell.length_c   1.000
_cell.angle_alpha   90.00
_cell.angle_beta   90.00
_cell.angle_gamma   90.00
#
_symmetry.space_group_name_H-M   'P 1'
#
loop_
_entity.id
_entity.type
_entity.pdbx_description
1 polymer ?
#
loop_
_entity_poly.entity_id
_entity_poly.type
_entity_poly.pdbx_seq_one_letter_code
_entity_poly.pdbx_strand_id
1 'polypeptide(L)'
;YWTLWQSRNNAADNVLAPALVTFPERRPLAEFILVDDEKGVFDLGSLTSRWSFIFFGFMYCPDICPTTLYDLSLVKKEMLAKGINEREIQFVFISVDPARDKAAQIQRYVKYFDPDFVGATGSVGQLTNLTRQLGAPFRAEPETEDNVYEVTHSSAVYLVDPLGQYTGVIIPPFVAADVAAQFSTLYNADPVQAALAQNR
;
A
#
# COMPACT_ATOMS: atom_id res chain seq x y z
N TYR A 1 27.26 -31.86 -29.96
CA TYR A 1 27.34 -31.74 -28.50
C TYR A 1 27.26 -30.27 -28.02
N TRP A 2 27.64 -29.26 -28.81
CA TRP A 2 27.59 -27.85 -28.41
C TRP A 2 26.19 -27.23 -28.52
N THR A 3 25.40 -27.66 -29.47
CA THR A 3 24.03 -27.14 -29.67
C THR A 3 23.05 -27.54 -28.55
N LEU A 4 23.29 -28.67 -27.88
CA LEU A 4 22.48 -29.11 -26.70
C LEU A 4 22.84 -28.38 -25.41
N TRP A 5 24.03 -27.78 -25.32
CA TRP A 5 24.42 -26.97 -24.16
C TRP A 5 23.83 -25.56 -24.21
N GLN A 6 23.69 -24.98 -25.40
CA GLN A 6 23.09 -23.64 -25.55
C GLN A 6 21.57 -23.62 -25.32
N SER A 7 20.86 -24.74 -25.61
CA SER A 7 19.40 -24.81 -25.36
C SER A 7 19.03 -24.96 -23.87
N ARG A 8 19.99 -25.36 -23.00
CA ARG A 8 19.74 -25.49 -21.56
C ARG A 8 20.01 -24.21 -20.77
N ASN A 9 20.69 -23.23 -21.35
CA ASN A 9 21.01 -21.96 -20.69
C ASN A 9 20.04 -20.82 -21.01
N ASN A 10 19.08 -21.02 -21.93
CA ASN A 10 18.07 -20.02 -22.26
C ASN A 10 16.75 -20.22 -21.48
N ALA A 11 16.70 -21.18 -20.56
CA ALA A 11 15.57 -21.42 -19.68
C ALA A 11 15.93 -21.23 -18.19
N ALA A 12 16.86 -20.34 -17.88
CA ALA A 12 16.84 -19.66 -16.61
C ALA A 12 15.70 -18.64 -16.74
N ASP A 13 14.46 -19.11 -16.60
CA ASP A 13 13.34 -18.26 -16.26
C ASP A 13 13.82 -17.41 -15.09
N ASN A 14 14.06 -16.15 -15.38
CA ASN A 14 14.26 -15.13 -14.37
C ASN A 14 12.90 -14.96 -13.71
N VAL A 15 12.53 -15.91 -12.84
CA VAL A 15 11.35 -15.82 -11.99
C VAL A 15 11.68 -14.73 -11.00
N LEU A 16 11.49 -13.50 -11.44
CA LEU A 16 11.49 -12.36 -10.52
C LEU A 16 10.56 -12.74 -9.38
N ALA A 17 11.01 -12.55 -8.15
CA ALA A 17 10.16 -12.75 -7.00
C ALA A 17 8.85 -11.99 -7.22
N PRO A 18 7.68 -12.57 -6.85
CA PRO A 18 6.41 -11.91 -7.09
C PRO A 18 6.42 -10.53 -6.43
N ALA A 19 6.01 -9.51 -7.20
CA ALA A 19 5.93 -8.14 -6.68
C ALA A 19 4.89 -8.03 -5.54
N LEU A 20 3.78 -8.79 -5.65
CA LEU A 20 2.78 -8.95 -4.60
C LEU A 20 2.94 -10.32 -3.95
N VAL A 21 3.33 -10.33 -2.68
CA VAL A 21 3.42 -11.53 -1.84
C VAL A 21 2.17 -11.61 -0.97
N THR A 22 1.36 -12.67 -1.14
CA THR A 22 0.18 -12.92 -0.31
C THR A 22 0.45 -13.95 0.77
N PHE A 23 -0.23 -13.84 1.90
CA PHE A 23 -0.07 -14.75 3.02
C PHE A 23 -1.09 -15.89 2.96
N PRO A 24 -0.69 -17.13 3.33
CA PRO A 24 -1.60 -18.26 3.43
C PRO A 24 -2.71 -18.01 4.47
N GLU A 25 -2.36 -17.35 5.57
CA GLU A 25 -3.27 -16.97 6.64
C GLU A 25 -3.37 -15.46 6.74
N ARG A 26 -4.57 -14.94 6.55
CA ARG A 26 -4.87 -13.51 6.72
C ARG A 26 -4.97 -13.16 8.19
N ARG A 27 -4.50 -11.98 8.57
CA ARG A 27 -4.49 -11.54 9.96
C ARG A 27 -5.45 -10.38 10.15
N PRO A 28 -6.55 -10.55 10.94
CA PRO A 28 -7.45 -9.46 11.27
C PRO A 28 -6.68 -8.31 11.92
N LEU A 29 -6.95 -7.08 11.47
CA LEU A 29 -6.43 -5.90 12.11
C LEU A 29 -7.28 -5.57 13.35
N ALA A 30 -6.62 -5.16 14.42
CA ALA A 30 -7.29 -4.59 15.57
C ALA A 30 -7.61 -3.10 15.33
N GLU A 31 -8.52 -2.56 16.13
CA GLU A 31 -8.97 -1.17 16.07
C GLU A 31 -7.80 -0.18 16.16
N PHE A 32 -7.91 0.85 15.37
CA PHE A 32 -7.04 2.03 15.38
C PHE A 32 -7.87 3.27 15.02
N ILE A 33 -7.39 4.45 15.37
CA ILE A 33 -8.04 5.72 15.04
C ILE A 33 -6.99 6.68 14.49
N LEU A 34 -7.13 7.02 13.23
CA LEU A 34 -6.36 8.05 12.54
C LEU A 34 -7.29 9.18 12.11
N VAL A 35 -6.75 10.20 11.48
CA VAL A 35 -7.47 11.36 10.97
C VAL A 35 -7.20 11.52 9.49
N ASP A 36 -8.25 11.67 8.72
CA ASP A 36 -8.23 12.12 7.33
C ASP A 36 -8.97 13.45 7.22
N ASP A 37 -8.59 14.28 6.24
CA ASP A 37 -9.12 15.64 6.12
C ASP A 37 -10.57 15.67 5.58
N GLU A 38 -10.97 14.65 4.80
CA GLU A 38 -12.28 14.63 4.17
C GLU A 38 -13.37 14.04 5.07
N LYS A 39 -13.04 12.97 5.78
CA LYS A 39 -14.00 12.19 6.58
C LYS A 39 -13.85 12.39 8.08
N GLY A 40 -12.77 13.04 8.50
CA GLY A 40 -12.43 13.31 9.89
C GLY A 40 -11.84 12.10 10.62
N VAL A 41 -12.47 10.93 10.57
CA VAL A 41 -11.98 9.70 11.19
C VAL A 41 -11.61 8.70 10.11
N PHE A 42 -10.39 8.14 10.23
CA PHE A 42 -9.92 7.02 9.44
C PHE A 42 -9.58 5.85 10.39
N ASP A 43 -10.36 4.81 10.35
CA ASP A 43 -10.33 3.67 11.26
C ASP A 43 -10.40 2.32 10.53
N LEU A 44 -10.55 1.22 11.26
CA LEU A 44 -10.72 -0.10 10.68
C LEU A 44 -11.95 -0.16 9.75
N GLY A 45 -13.05 0.53 10.09
CA GLY A 45 -14.24 0.62 9.24
C GLY A 45 -13.95 1.27 7.89
N SER A 46 -12.99 2.19 7.82
CA SER A 46 -12.54 2.84 6.59
C SER A 46 -11.81 1.88 5.64
N LEU A 47 -11.29 0.76 6.15
CA LEU A 47 -10.61 -0.29 5.38
C LEU A 47 -11.57 -1.41 4.93
N THR A 48 -12.79 -1.48 5.49
CA THR A 48 -13.74 -2.54 5.13
C THR A 48 -14.47 -2.24 3.82
N SER A 49 -15.03 -3.29 3.20
CA SER A 49 -15.79 -3.26 1.95
C SER A 49 -14.99 -2.98 0.67
N ARG A 50 -13.69 -2.76 0.77
CA ARG A 50 -12.79 -2.60 -0.37
C ARG A 50 -11.38 -3.07 -0.07
N TRP A 51 -10.64 -3.43 -1.09
CA TRP A 51 -9.22 -3.73 -1.00
C TRP A 51 -8.43 -2.45 -0.77
N SER A 52 -7.56 -2.45 0.23
CA SER A 52 -6.79 -1.28 0.63
C SER A 52 -5.29 -1.50 0.43
N PHE A 53 -4.66 -0.62 -0.35
CA PHE A 53 -3.22 -0.55 -0.56
C PHE A 53 -2.67 0.54 0.32
N ILE A 54 -2.05 0.16 1.45
CA ILE A 54 -1.57 1.10 2.48
C ILE A 54 -0.06 1.31 2.31
N PHE A 55 0.34 2.56 2.16
CA PHE A 55 1.73 2.97 2.11
C PHE A 55 2.03 3.95 3.25
N PHE A 56 3.04 3.64 4.06
CA PHE A 56 3.52 4.53 5.12
C PHE A 56 4.65 5.39 4.60
N GLY A 57 4.66 6.67 4.98
CA GLY A 57 5.67 7.62 4.53
C GLY A 57 5.59 8.93 5.30
N PHE A 58 6.19 9.97 4.74
CA PHE A 58 6.10 11.35 5.24
C PHE A 58 6.32 12.34 4.09
N MET A 59 5.76 13.55 4.21
CA MET A 59 5.74 14.50 3.09
C MET A 59 7.12 15.09 2.74
N TYR A 60 8.01 15.14 3.70
CA TYR A 60 9.38 15.65 3.51
C TYR A 60 10.37 14.60 3.00
N CYS A 61 9.90 13.40 2.65
CA CYS A 61 10.71 12.38 2.00
C CYS A 61 11.09 12.84 0.58
N PRO A 62 12.41 12.95 0.27
CA PRO A 62 12.82 13.60 -0.99
C PRO A 62 12.67 12.70 -2.22
N ASP A 63 12.55 11.38 -2.07
CA ASP A 63 12.69 10.43 -3.18
C ASP A 63 11.66 9.29 -3.13
N ILE A 64 11.76 8.40 -2.15
CA ILE A 64 11.01 7.13 -2.17
C ILE A 64 9.49 7.32 -2.08
N CYS A 65 9.01 8.29 -1.29
CA CYS A 65 7.57 8.49 -1.12
C CYS A 65 6.89 9.01 -2.40
N PRO A 66 7.36 10.09 -3.06
CA PRO A 66 6.74 10.54 -4.30
C PRO A 66 6.87 9.49 -5.42
N THR A 67 7.98 8.78 -5.51
CA THR A 67 8.17 7.70 -6.49
C THR A 67 7.16 6.58 -6.27
N THR A 68 7.01 6.09 -5.03
CA THR A 68 6.05 5.03 -4.72
C THR A 68 4.61 5.46 -4.98
N LEU A 69 4.21 6.69 -4.62
CA LEU A 69 2.86 7.20 -4.89
C LEU A 69 2.59 7.29 -6.39
N TYR A 70 3.57 7.73 -7.18
CA TYR A 70 3.45 7.73 -8.63
C TYR A 70 3.28 6.32 -9.19
N ASP A 71 4.11 5.37 -8.76
CA ASP A 71 4.02 3.97 -9.17
C ASP A 71 2.67 3.35 -8.79
N LEU A 72 2.13 3.67 -7.60
CA LEU A 72 0.79 3.23 -7.19
C LEU A 72 -0.32 3.82 -8.07
N SER A 73 -0.17 5.05 -8.58
CA SER A 73 -1.12 5.60 -9.55
C SER A 73 -1.12 4.81 -10.87
N LEU A 74 0.06 4.36 -11.31
CA LEU A 74 0.17 3.47 -12.46
C LEU A 74 -0.42 2.08 -12.19
N VAL A 75 -0.20 1.53 -10.98
CA VAL A 75 -0.82 0.26 -10.55
C VAL A 75 -2.35 0.35 -10.61
N LYS A 76 -2.94 1.44 -10.06
CA LYS A 76 -4.38 1.69 -10.14
C LYS A 76 -4.85 1.69 -11.59
N LYS A 77 -4.19 2.45 -12.45
CA LYS A 77 -4.53 2.54 -13.88
C LYS A 77 -4.53 1.16 -14.56
N GLU A 78 -3.50 0.35 -14.31
CA GLU A 78 -3.39 -1.01 -14.85
C GLU A 78 -4.48 -1.94 -14.31
N MET A 79 -4.87 -1.81 -13.02
CA MET A 79 -5.97 -2.56 -12.42
C MET A 79 -7.31 -2.23 -13.07
N LEU A 80 -7.60 -0.94 -13.29
CA LEU A 80 -8.83 -0.50 -13.95
C LEU A 80 -8.87 -0.98 -15.41
N ALA A 81 -7.76 -0.97 -16.12
CA ALA A 81 -7.65 -1.52 -17.47
C ALA A 81 -7.94 -3.03 -17.53
N LYS A 82 -7.71 -3.75 -16.43
CA LYS A 82 -8.05 -5.19 -16.27
C LYS A 82 -9.50 -5.43 -15.81
N GLY A 83 -10.31 -4.38 -15.69
CA GLY A 83 -11.73 -4.47 -15.31
C GLY A 83 -11.98 -4.55 -13.80
N ILE A 84 -10.99 -4.26 -12.96
CA ILE A 84 -11.20 -4.14 -11.52
C ILE A 84 -12.03 -2.89 -11.26
N ASN A 85 -13.07 -3.03 -10.43
CA ASN A 85 -13.97 -1.94 -10.12
C ASN A 85 -13.28 -0.94 -9.16
N GLU A 86 -13.19 0.31 -9.58
CA GLU A 86 -12.56 1.38 -8.80
C GLU A 86 -13.16 1.53 -7.40
N ARG A 87 -14.46 1.30 -7.24
CA ARG A 87 -15.15 1.40 -5.95
C ARG A 87 -14.74 0.30 -4.96
N GLU A 88 -14.07 -0.75 -5.43
CA GLU A 88 -13.68 -1.92 -4.65
C GLU A 88 -12.21 -1.90 -4.25
N ILE A 89 -11.47 -0.87 -4.67
CA ILE A 89 -10.08 -0.64 -4.31
C ILE A 89 -9.89 0.76 -3.75
N GLN A 90 -8.91 0.93 -2.88
CA GLN A 90 -8.46 2.24 -2.41
C GLN A 90 -6.95 2.23 -2.17
N PHE A 91 -6.32 3.38 -2.34
CA PHE A 91 -4.92 3.61 -2.08
C PHE A 91 -4.80 4.65 -0.96
N VAL A 92 -4.09 4.27 0.10
CA VAL A 92 -4.04 5.05 1.34
C VAL A 92 -2.58 5.34 1.67
N PHE A 93 -2.24 6.60 1.74
CA PHE A 93 -0.97 7.08 2.27
C PHE A 93 -1.16 7.48 3.73
N ILE A 94 -0.39 6.89 4.62
CA ILE A 94 -0.42 7.20 6.04
C ILE A 94 0.90 7.87 6.43
N SER A 95 0.83 9.17 6.76
CA SER A 95 2.02 9.84 7.27
C SER A 95 2.34 9.36 8.69
N VAL A 96 3.59 8.98 8.89
CA VAL A 96 4.16 8.59 10.18
C VAL A 96 4.92 9.75 10.86
N ASP A 97 4.74 10.97 10.35
CA ASP A 97 5.32 12.19 10.90
C ASP A 97 4.25 13.24 11.28
N PRO A 98 3.43 12.97 12.30
CA PRO A 98 2.32 13.86 12.66
C PRO A 98 2.77 15.21 13.21
N ALA A 99 4.03 15.38 13.52
CA ALA A 99 4.58 16.65 13.98
C ALA A 99 4.58 17.67 12.83
N ARG A 100 5.09 17.28 11.65
CA ARG A 100 5.19 18.13 10.46
C ARG A 100 3.99 18.00 9.51
N ASP A 101 3.43 16.80 9.37
CA ASP A 101 2.40 16.49 8.39
C ASP A 101 1.00 16.61 8.97
N LYS A 102 0.19 17.53 8.45
CA LYS A 102 -1.21 17.70 8.86
C LYS A 102 -2.16 17.08 7.83
N ALA A 103 -3.30 16.53 8.27
CA ALA A 103 -4.26 15.81 7.43
C ALA A 103 -4.60 16.57 6.14
N ALA A 104 -4.94 17.86 6.22
CA ALA A 104 -5.25 18.69 5.05
C ALA A 104 -4.07 18.85 4.06
N GLN A 105 -2.84 18.84 4.55
CA GLN A 105 -1.65 18.92 3.70
C GLN A 105 -1.39 17.58 3.01
N ILE A 106 -1.52 16.48 3.76
CA ILE A 106 -1.35 15.11 3.27
C ILE A 106 -2.38 14.85 2.16
N GLN A 107 -3.64 15.23 2.38
CA GLN A 107 -4.69 15.02 1.39
C GLN A 107 -4.41 15.76 0.08
N ARG A 108 -3.96 17.01 0.13
CA ARG A 108 -3.53 17.74 -1.07
C ARG A 108 -2.32 17.11 -1.75
N TYR A 109 -1.39 16.58 -0.97
CA TYR A 109 -0.19 15.91 -1.47
C TYR A 109 -0.54 14.63 -2.24
N VAL A 110 -1.37 13.75 -1.67
CA VAL A 110 -1.72 12.48 -2.33
C VAL A 110 -2.58 12.70 -3.57
N LYS A 111 -3.46 13.70 -3.58
CA LYS A 111 -4.28 14.06 -4.74
C LYS A 111 -3.50 14.61 -5.92
N TYR A 112 -2.26 15.00 -5.73
CA TYR A 112 -1.36 15.34 -6.84
C TYR A 112 -1.02 14.10 -7.69
N PHE A 113 -1.00 12.90 -7.08
CA PHE A 113 -0.70 11.65 -7.78
C PHE A 113 -1.95 10.99 -8.36
N ASP A 114 -3.05 10.98 -7.60
CA ASP A 114 -4.34 10.47 -8.04
C ASP A 114 -5.47 11.13 -7.21
N PRO A 115 -6.56 11.60 -7.83
CA PRO A 115 -7.64 12.31 -7.13
C PRO A 115 -8.38 11.45 -6.09
N ASP A 116 -8.32 10.12 -6.19
CA ASP A 116 -9.02 9.20 -5.29
C ASP A 116 -8.11 8.66 -4.18
N PHE A 117 -6.82 9.04 -4.16
CA PHE A 117 -5.92 8.65 -3.09
C PHE A 117 -6.36 9.30 -1.77
N VAL A 118 -6.29 8.50 -0.71
CA VAL A 118 -6.64 8.91 0.65
C VAL A 118 -5.36 9.20 1.43
N GLY A 119 -5.33 10.33 2.13
CA GLY A 119 -4.23 10.71 2.99
C GLY A 119 -4.67 10.74 4.45
N ALA A 120 -3.95 10.06 5.33
CA ALA A 120 -4.26 10.01 6.76
C ALA A 120 -3.01 10.18 7.62
N THR A 121 -3.21 10.57 8.87
CA THR A 121 -2.20 10.59 9.94
C THR A 121 -2.89 10.44 11.29
N GLY A 122 -2.14 10.45 12.39
CA GLY A 122 -2.73 10.35 13.72
C GLY A 122 -1.72 10.58 14.82
N SER A 123 -2.09 10.30 16.06
CA SER A 123 -1.12 10.34 17.15
C SER A 123 -0.05 9.26 16.98
N VAL A 124 1.16 9.50 17.47
CA VAL A 124 2.27 8.54 17.42
C VAL A 124 1.86 7.17 17.97
N GLY A 125 1.03 7.15 19.03
CA GLY A 125 0.53 5.91 19.63
C GLY A 125 -0.36 5.11 18.69
N GLN A 126 -1.27 5.77 17.96
CA GLN A 126 -2.16 5.12 16.98
C GLN A 126 -1.38 4.66 15.73
N LEU A 127 -0.46 5.49 15.25
CA LEU A 127 0.44 5.11 14.16
C LEU A 127 1.28 3.88 14.53
N THR A 128 1.87 3.87 15.75
CA THR A 128 2.65 2.73 16.24
C THR A 128 1.77 1.47 16.40
N ASN A 129 0.52 1.63 16.84
CA ASN A 129 -0.42 0.51 16.91
C ASN A 129 -0.65 -0.12 15.54
N LEU A 130 -1.02 0.65 14.53
CA LEU A 130 -1.30 0.15 13.19
C LEU A 130 -0.04 -0.40 12.49
N THR A 131 1.07 0.33 12.53
CA THR A 131 2.31 -0.09 11.87
C THR A 131 2.87 -1.39 12.45
N ARG A 132 2.71 -1.61 13.77
CA ARG A 132 3.12 -2.88 14.41
C ARG A 132 2.30 -4.07 13.90
N GLN A 133 1.00 -3.90 13.70
CA GLN A 133 0.11 -4.95 13.20
C GLN A 133 0.49 -5.37 11.77
N LEU A 134 0.93 -4.41 10.95
CA LEU A 134 1.35 -4.62 9.57
C LEU A 134 2.83 -5.00 9.42
N GLY A 135 3.61 -4.97 10.51
CA GLY A 135 5.05 -5.20 10.44
C GLY A 135 5.81 -4.07 9.73
N ALA A 136 5.33 -2.84 9.86
CA ALA A 136 5.83 -1.62 9.23
C ALA A 136 6.45 -0.64 10.27
N PRO A 137 7.49 -1.01 11.00
CA PRO A 137 8.05 -0.13 12.02
C PRO A 137 8.54 1.18 11.38
N PHE A 138 8.36 2.26 12.12
CA PHE A 138 8.93 3.56 11.79
C PHE A 138 9.65 4.16 12.99
N ARG A 139 10.55 5.08 12.70
CA ARG A 139 11.30 5.82 13.71
C ARG A 139 11.63 7.21 13.18
N ALA A 140 11.28 8.22 13.95
CA ALA A 140 11.81 9.55 13.74
C ALA A 140 13.24 9.60 14.32
N GLU A 141 14.20 10.01 13.49
CA GLU A 141 15.55 10.26 13.97
C GLU A 141 15.56 11.52 14.84
N PRO A 142 16.54 11.66 15.78
CA PRO A 142 16.64 12.85 16.60
C PRO A 142 16.76 14.11 15.73
N GLU A 143 16.09 15.19 16.14
CA GLU A 143 16.24 16.49 15.49
C GLU A 143 17.72 16.93 15.50
N THR A 144 18.18 17.41 14.37
CA THR A 144 19.47 18.10 14.26
C THR A 144 19.33 19.55 14.76
N GLU A 145 20.44 20.26 14.97
CA GLU A 145 20.45 21.67 15.43
C GLU A 145 19.61 22.60 14.50
N ASP A 146 19.39 22.21 13.25
CA ASP A 146 18.59 22.93 12.26
C ASP A 146 17.10 22.51 12.21
N ASN A 147 16.58 21.75 13.17
CA ASN A 147 15.24 21.16 13.15
C ASN A 147 14.97 20.26 11.92
N VAL A 148 16.01 19.72 11.32
CA VAL A 148 15.92 18.78 10.21
C VAL A 148 16.10 17.36 10.77
N TYR A 149 15.11 16.51 10.58
CA TYR A 149 15.22 15.11 10.93
C TYR A 149 14.63 14.22 9.84
N GLU A 150 15.14 13.04 9.74
CA GLU A 150 14.61 12.00 8.85
C GLU A 150 13.71 11.04 9.62
N VAL A 151 12.83 10.38 8.86
CA VAL A 151 11.96 9.34 9.38
C VAL A 151 12.27 8.06 8.65
N THR A 152 12.83 7.09 9.37
CA THR A 152 13.00 5.75 8.83
C THR A 152 11.66 5.04 8.84
N HIS A 153 11.24 4.51 7.70
CA HIS A 153 10.02 3.73 7.55
C HIS A 153 10.18 2.64 6.50
N SER A 154 9.24 1.70 6.46
CA SER A 154 9.19 0.68 5.41
C SER A 154 8.72 1.30 4.08
N SER A 155 9.37 0.93 2.99
CA SER A 155 8.97 1.29 1.62
C SER A 155 7.91 0.35 1.02
N ALA A 156 7.53 -0.72 1.73
CA ALA A 156 6.55 -1.68 1.26
C ALA A 156 5.14 -1.10 1.27
N VAL A 157 4.28 -1.64 0.38
CA VAL A 157 2.85 -1.35 0.35
C VAL A 157 2.09 -2.55 0.90
N TYR A 158 1.23 -2.31 1.87
CA TYR A 158 0.51 -3.34 2.64
C TYR A 158 -0.88 -3.53 2.08
N LEU A 159 -1.26 -4.77 1.77
CA LEU A 159 -2.56 -5.11 1.24
C LEU A 159 -3.48 -5.58 2.36
N VAL A 160 -4.62 -4.91 2.49
CA VAL A 160 -5.71 -5.27 3.41
C VAL A 160 -6.95 -5.61 2.59
N ASP A 161 -7.60 -6.70 2.93
CA ASP A 161 -8.80 -7.18 2.23
C ASP A 161 -10.09 -6.46 2.69
N PRO A 162 -11.22 -6.67 2.00
CA PRO A 162 -12.50 -6.03 2.34
C PRO A 162 -13.08 -6.41 3.71
N LEU A 163 -12.50 -7.37 4.42
CA LEU A 163 -12.85 -7.73 5.80
C LEU A 163 -11.95 -7.06 6.85
N GLY A 164 -11.02 -6.19 6.42
CA GLY A 164 -10.06 -5.54 7.31
C GLY A 164 -8.94 -6.48 7.76
N GLN A 165 -8.55 -7.45 6.93
CA GLN A 165 -7.50 -8.42 7.24
C GLN A 165 -6.23 -8.11 6.44
N TYR A 166 -5.10 -8.12 7.10
CA TYR A 166 -3.79 -8.02 6.45
C TYR A 166 -3.51 -9.29 5.62
N THR A 167 -3.44 -9.12 4.31
CA THR A 167 -3.48 -10.21 3.32
C THR A 167 -2.17 -10.39 2.58
N GLY A 168 -1.38 -9.33 2.42
CA GLY A 168 -0.14 -9.41 1.64
C GLY A 168 0.64 -8.11 1.62
N VAL A 169 1.75 -8.13 0.89
CA VAL A 169 2.67 -7.00 0.79
C VAL A 169 3.23 -6.89 -0.62
N ILE A 170 3.40 -5.67 -1.10
CA ILE A 170 4.11 -5.34 -2.33
C ILE A 170 5.47 -4.77 -1.92
N ILE A 171 6.53 -5.37 -2.43
CA ILE A 171 7.91 -5.01 -2.07
C ILE A 171 8.56 -4.28 -3.25
N PRO A 172 9.00 -3.02 -3.10
CA PRO A 172 9.73 -2.31 -4.14
C PRO A 172 11.15 -2.90 -4.36
N PRO A 173 11.73 -2.76 -5.56
CA PRO A 173 11.09 -2.16 -6.73
C PRO A 173 10.08 -3.11 -7.39
N PHE A 174 8.99 -2.58 -7.96
CA PHE A 174 7.98 -3.36 -8.64
C PHE A 174 7.59 -2.72 -9.98
N VAL A 175 7.04 -3.54 -10.86
CA VAL A 175 6.45 -3.10 -12.13
C VAL A 175 4.94 -3.04 -11.97
N ALA A 176 4.33 -1.91 -12.29
CA ALA A 176 2.90 -1.67 -12.09
C ALA A 176 2.01 -2.73 -12.77
N ALA A 177 2.34 -3.12 -14.00
CA ALA A 177 1.60 -4.15 -14.74
C ALA A 177 1.66 -5.52 -14.06
N ASP A 178 2.80 -5.88 -13.44
CA ASP A 178 2.99 -7.16 -12.74
C ASP A 178 2.16 -7.19 -11.45
N VAL A 179 2.20 -6.11 -10.66
CA VAL A 179 1.36 -5.96 -9.46
C VAL A 179 -0.11 -6.06 -9.83
N ALA A 180 -0.55 -5.33 -10.86
CA ALA A 180 -1.94 -5.35 -11.31
C ALA A 180 -2.37 -6.75 -11.82
N ALA A 181 -1.51 -7.49 -12.50
CA ALA A 181 -1.79 -8.84 -12.96
C ALA A 181 -1.93 -9.82 -11.79
N GLN A 182 -0.99 -9.78 -10.83
CA GLN A 182 -1.01 -10.62 -9.65
C GLN A 182 -2.21 -10.30 -8.75
N PHE A 183 -2.50 -9.01 -8.54
CA PHE A 183 -3.70 -8.59 -7.80
C PHE A 183 -4.99 -9.01 -8.51
N SER A 184 -5.09 -8.87 -9.83
CA SER A 184 -6.27 -9.31 -10.59
C SER A 184 -6.53 -10.81 -10.41
N THR A 185 -5.48 -11.64 -10.34
CA THR A 185 -5.61 -13.07 -10.06
C THR A 185 -6.17 -13.31 -8.65
N LEU A 186 -5.62 -12.62 -7.65
CA LEU A 186 -6.12 -12.68 -6.28
C LEU A 186 -7.58 -12.23 -6.19
N TYR A 187 -7.89 -11.05 -6.73
CA TYR A 187 -9.21 -10.43 -6.71
C TYR A 187 -10.30 -11.33 -7.30
N ASN A 188 -10.04 -11.96 -8.46
CA ASN A 188 -10.99 -12.83 -9.13
C ASN A 188 -11.17 -14.21 -8.42
N ALA A 189 -10.16 -14.68 -7.71
CA ALA A 189 -10.20 -15.95 -6.99
C ALA A 189 -10.71 -15.83 -5.55
N ASP A 190 -10.85 -14.60 -5.04
CA ASP A 190 -11.14 -14.36 -3.63
C ASP A 190 -12.61 -14.60 -3.27
N PRO A 191 -12.92 -15.49 -2.31
CA PRO A 191 -14.29 -15.76 -1.91
C PRO A 191 -15.01 -14.55 -1.28
N VAL A 192 -14.27 -13.64 -0.65
CA VAL A 192 -14.84 -12.40 -0.09
C VAL A 192 -15.31 -11.50 -1.22
N GLN A 193 -14.54 -11.39 -2.29
CA GLN A 193 -14.92 -10.63 -3.48
C GLN A 193 -16.17 -11.20 -4.13
N ALA A 194 -16.23 -12.53 -4.26
CA ALA A 194 -17.42 -13.22 -4.79
C ALA A 194 -18.66 -12.97 -3.93
N ALA A 195 -18.54 -12.97 -2.61
CA ALA A 195 -19.64 -12.69 -1.68
C ALA A 195 -20.12 -11.23 -1.77
N LEU A 196 -19.21 -10.27 -1.88
CA LEU A 196 -19.55 -8.85 -2.06
C LEU A 196 -20.28 -8.60 -3.38
N ALA A 197 -19.93 -9.29 -4.45
CA ALA A 197 -20.57 -9.16 -5.76
C ALA A 197 -22.02 -9.69 -5.78
N GLN A 198 -22.36 -10.68 -4.95
CA GLN A 198 -23.70 -11.26 -4.84
C GLN A 198 -24.69 -10.39 -4.04
N ASN A 199 -24.20 -9.47 -3.21
CA ASN A 199 -25.02 -8.60 -2.35
C ASN A 199 -25.30 -7.23 -2.97
N ARG A 200 -25.04 -7.05 -4.26
CA ARG A 200 -25.31 -5.85 -5.08
C ARG A 200 -26.49 -6.09 -6.01
#